data_753e6a55b71257ddf4cc2cf138bd3fec
#
_entry.id   753e6a55b71257ddf4cc2cf138bd3fec
#
_cell.length_a   1.000
_cell.length_b   1.000
_cell.length_c   1.000
_cell.angle_alpha   90.00
_cell.angle_beta   90.00
_cell.angle_gamma   90.00
#
_symmetry.space_group_name_H-M   'P 1'
#
loop_
_entity.id
_entity.type
_entity.pdbx_description
1 polymer ?
#
loop_
_entity_poly.entity_id
_entity_poly.type
_entity_poly.pdbx_seq_one_letter_code
_entity_poly.pdbx_strand_id
1 'polypeptide(L)'
;MILDFHSHTFPDAISKKIVAQLVSSSRSRYYTDASRPALFASMKEAGIDYALNLPVFTRPDQVVKINRDLIEDHPAMLEQHYLTLGGMHPDFEGYREELRFLKAHDIPGIKLHPANQAVDLDDPRMLRIIEAASELDMIVVIHAGLDPTHTQHNYATIPMILRVIEEIRPPRFVLAHLGGFSNWAAVEKELCGAPVFLDTALAFSRVFVSLDGQGHPVYSQPIEDEAFVRMVRRHGVERVLFGTDSPWADQRACVQSMQRLPMTDAEKERILWQNAAGLLHIV
;
A
#
# COMPACT_ATOMS: atom_id res chain seq x y z
N MET A 1 -13.56 9.99 11.88
CA MET A 1 -12.08 9.94 11.77
C MET A 1 -11.70 9.35 10.40
N ILE A 2 -10.50 9.70 9.90
CA ILE A 2 -9.96 9.18 8.63
C ILE A 2 -8.54 8.69 8.88
N LEU A 3 -8.25 7.45 8.45
CA LEU A 3 -6.92 6.85 8.47
C LEU A 3 -6.50 6.53 7.03
N ASP A 4 -5.43 7.16 6.56
CA ASP A 4 -4.79 6.82 5.29
C ASP A 4 -3.86 5.62 5.49
N PHE A 5 -4.33 4.44 5.10
CA PHE A 5 -3.59 3.17 5.28
C PHE A 5 -2.40 3.02 4.32
N HIS A 6 -2.27 3.89 3.32
CA HIS A 6 -1.23 3.76 2.31
C HIS A 6 -0.61 5.11 1.98
N SER A 7 0.50 5.42 2.61
CA SER A 7 1.31 6.61 2.32
C SER A 7 2.80 6.28 2.36
N HIS A 8 3.60 7.13 1.74
CA HIS A 8 5.05 6.99 1.67
C HIS A 8 5.74 8.29 2.07
N THR A 9 6.73 8.18 2.94
CA THR A 9 7.69 9.25 3.19
C THR A 9 9.12 8.72 3.10
N PHE A 10 10.03 9.62 2.79
CA PHE A 10 11.47 9.37 2.81
C PHE A 10 12.11 10.29 3.86
N PRO A 11 13.32 9.97 4.35
CA PRO A 11 14.03 10.87 5.24
C PRO A 11 14.11 12.27 4.65
N ASP A 12 13.76 13.30 5.45
CA ASP A 12 13.57 14.68 4.98
C ASP A 12 14.77 15.23 4.20
N ALA A 13 15.98 14.86 4.61
CA ALA A 13 17.22 15.31 3.97
C ALA A 13 17.38 14.86 2.51
N ILE A 14 16.69 13.77 2.09
CA ILE A 14 16.84 13.16 0.76
C ILE A 14 15.52 13.02 0.03
N SER A 15 14.37 13.30 0.64
CA SER A 15 13.04 13.10 0.08
C SER A 15 12.88 13.73 -1.30
N LYS A 16 13.22 15.01 -1.45
CA LYS A 16 13.15 15.75 -2.72
C LYS A 16 13.98 15.10 -3.82
N LYS A 17 15.18 14.61 -3.49
CA LYS A 17 16.07 13.92 -4.45
C LYS A 17 15.47 12.60 -4.90
N ILE A 18 14.92 11.83 -3.96
CA ILE A 18 14.29 10.54 -4.25
C ILE A 18 13.06 10.75 -5.14
N VAL A 19 12.16 11.69 -4.77
CA VAL A 19 10.98 12.01 -5.58
C VAL A 19 11.37 12.45 -6.99
N ALA A 20 12.35 13.34 -7.14
CA ALA A 20 12.82 13.78 -8.44
C ALA A 20 13.36 12.61 -9.30
N GLN A 21 14.07 11.67 -8.69
CA GLN A 21 14.57 10.48 -9.37
C GLN A 21 13.42 9.55 -9.79
N LEU A 22 12.45 9.28 -8.91
CA LEU A 22 11.29 8.44 -9.21
C LEU A 22 10.42 9.06 -10.30
N VAL A 23 10.17 10.37 -10.26
CA VAL A 23 9.43 11.08 -11.31
C VAL A 23 10.13 11.02 -12.66
N SER A 24 11.46 11.14 -12.68
CA SER A 24 12.23 11.05 -13.94
C SER A 24 12.10 9.68 -14.60
N SER A 25 11.98 8.61 -13.82
CA SER A 25 11.81 7.24 -14.31
C SER A 25 10.37 6.86 -14.62
N SER A 26 9.42 7.24 -13.75
CA SER A 26 8.01 6.85 -13.86
C SER A 26 7.13 7.85 -14.60
N ARG A 27 7.60 9.10 -14.80
CA ARG A 27 6.78 10.22 -15.28
C ARG A 27 5.51 10.46 -14.47
N SER A 28 5.44 9.90 -13.27
CA SER A 28 4.31 10.05 -12.37
C SER A 28 4.27 11.48 -11.81
N ARG A 29 3.05 11.98 -11.61
CA ARG A 29 2.85 13.23 -10.87
C ARG A 29 3.02 12.93 -9.38
N TYR A 30 3.53 13.90 -8.64
CA TYR A 30 3.56 13.88 -7.18
C TYR A 30 2.87 15.13 -6.62
N TYR A 31 2.36 15.03 -5.41
CA TYR A 31 1.57 16.08 -4.77
C TYR A 31 2.24 16.65 -3.53
N THR A 32 3.21 15.91 -2.95
CA THR A 32 4.10 16.39 -1.88
C THR A 32 5.53 15.97 -2.19
N ASP A 33 6.53 16.58 -1.55
CA ASP A 33 7.93 16.20 -1.71
C ASP A 33 8.32 14.93 -0.94
N ALA A 34 7.32 14.19 -0.46
CA ALA A 34 7.44 12.97 0.35
C ALA A 34 8.28 13.12 1.63
N SER A 35 8.46 14.33 2.13
CA SER A 35 8.95 14.55 3.49
C SER A 35 7.82 14.38 4.51
N ARG A 36 8.15 14.05 5.76
CA ARG A 36 7.14 13.99 6.84
C ARG A 36 6.40 15.31 7.05
N PRO A 37 7.07 16.49 7.10
CA PRO A 37 6.36 17.77 7.21
C PRO A 37 5.36 18.03 6.07
N ALA A 38 5.70 17.66 4.83
CA ALA A 38 4.81 17.84 3.69
C ALA A 38 3.61 16.88 3.75
N LEU A 39 3.80 15.62 4.19
CA LEU A 39 2.71 14.70 4.44
C LEU A 39 1.76 15.24 5.50
N PHE A 40 2.26 15.71 6.66
CA PHE A 40 1.44 16.23 7.75
C PHE A 40 0.63 17.47 7.33
N ALA A 41 1.22 18.36 6.53
CA ALA A 41 0.50 19.48 5.96
C ALA A 41 -0.65 19.02 5.04
N SER A 42 -0.38 18.05 4.17
CA SER A 42 -1.37 17.44 3.27
C SER A 42 -2.49 16.73 4.05
N MET A 43 -2.17 15.94 5.08
CA MET A 43 -3.15 15.28 5.96
C MET A 43 -4.08 16.32 6.61
N LYS A 44 -3.51 17.40 7.16
CA LYS A 44 -4.29 18.48 7.78
C LYS A 44 -5.26 19.14 6.78
N GLU A 45 -4.82 19.41 5.57
CA GLU A 45 -5.66 19.97 4.50
C GLU A 45 -6.76 19.02 4.03
N ALA A 46 -6.48 17.71 4.05
CA ALA A 46 -7.40 16.65 3.67
C ALA A 46 -8.37 16.24 4.79
N GLY A 47 -8.12 16.64 6.04
CA GLY A 47 -8.86 16.19 7.22
C GLY A 47 -8.57 14.73 7.60
N ILE A 48 -7.35 14.26 7.32
CA ILE A 48 -6.87 12.93 7.69
C ILE A 48 -6.29 12.99 9.10
N ASP A 49 -6.77 12.12 9.99
CA ASP A 49 -6.38 12.07 11.39
C ASP A 49 -5.14 11.20 11.62
N TYR A 50 -5.02 10.10 10.89
CA TYR A 50 -3.93 9.12 10.98
C TYR A 50 -3.42 8.73 9.60
N ALA A 51 -2.12 8.40 9.49
CA ALA A 51 -1.58 7.77 8.29
C ALA A 51 -0.62 6.63 8.63
N LEU A 52 -0.46 5.70 7.68
CA LEU A 52 0.46 4.57 7.78
C LEU A 52 1.54 4.69 6.70
N ASN A 53 2.79 4.71 7.13
CA ASN A 53 3.95 4.62 6.23
C ASN A 53 4.16 3.19 5.72
N LEU A 54 4.24 3.02 4.43
CA LEU A 54 4.57 1.76 3.77
C LEU A 54 5.97 1.87 3.13
N PRO A 55 7.04 1.53 3.85
CA PRO A 55 8.39 1.69 3.32
C PRO A 55 8.66 0.71 2.18
N VAL A 56 9.44 1.13 1.17
CA VAL A 56 9.79 0.30 0.01
C VAL A 56 11.27 -0.07 0.05
N PHE A 57 11.54 -1.37 0.04
CA PHE A 57 12.87 -1.94 0.08
C PHE A 57 13.20 -2.55 -1.28
N THR A 58 14.27 -2.10 -1.90
CA THR A 58 14.67 -2.50 -3.26
C THR A 58 15.91 -3.40 -3.29
N ARG A 59 16.59 -3.56 -2.14
CA ARG A 59 17.80 -4.37 -2.00
C ARG A 59 17.88 -5.00 -0.61
N PRO A 60 18.49 -6.21 -0.50
CA PRO A 60 18.59 -6.92 0.79
C PRO A 60 19.47 -6.21 1.82
N ASP A 61 20.49 -5.45 1.40
CA ASP A 61 21.39 -4.70 2.29
C ASP A 61 20.70 -3.52 3.00
N GLN A 62 19.54 -3.09 2.53
CA GLN A 62 18.74 -2.03 3.14
C GLN A 62 17.94 -2.51 4.38
N VAL A 63 17.63 -3.81 4.48
CA VAL A 63 16.63 -4.34 5.41
C VAL A 63 16.94 -3.94 6.85
N VAL A 64 18.08 -4.32 7.37
CA VAL A 64 18.43 -4.06 8.78
C VAL A 64 18.51 -2.55 9.05
N LYS A 65 19.22 -1.81 8.19
CA LYS A 65 19.42 -0.37 8.42
C LYS A 65 18.11 0.39 8.46
N ILE A 66 17.28 0.25 7.42
CA ILE A 66 16.04 1.05 7.32
C ILE A 66 15.05 0.65 8.42
N ASN A 67 14.93 -0.64 8.75
CA ASN A 67 14.07 -1.06 9.86
C ASN A 67 14.52 -0.47 11.21
N ARG A 68 15.84 -0.38 11.47
CA ARG A 68 16.35 0.27 12.69
C ARG A 68 16.04 1.77 12.70
N ASP A 69 16.28 2.46 11.59
CA ASP A 69 15.96 3.88 11.44
C ASP A 69 14.45 4.14 11.69
N LEU A 70 13.56 3.27 11.15
CA LEU A 70 12.11 3.36 11.36
C LEU A 70 11.71 3.13 12.82
N ILE A 71 12.32 2.16 13.50
CA ILE A 71 12.06 1.88 14.92
C ILE A 71 12.53 3.06 15.81
N GLU A 72 13.68 3.63 15.50
CA GLU A 72 14.19 4.80 16.23
C GLU A 72 13.26 6.02 16.08
N ASP A 73 12.71 6.23 14.89
CA ASP A 73 11.78 7.33 14.59
C ASP A 73 10.34 7.06 15.08
N HIS A 74 9.96 5.79 15.33
CA HIS A 74 8.59 5.37 15.58
C HIS A 74 7.89 6.12 16.72
N PRO A 75 8.51 6.35 17.90
CA PRO A 75 7.85 7.11 18.97
C PRO A 75 7.45 8.52 18.54
N ALA A 76 8.33 9.24 17.86
CA ALA A 76 8.06 10.60 17.38
C ALA A 76 7.03 10.61 16.25
N MET A 77 6.97 9.56 15.44
CA MET A 77 5.93 9.39 14.43
C MET A 77 4.56 9.18 15.07
N LEU A 78 4.46 8.32 16.08
CA LEU A 78 3.21 8.05 16.79
C LEU A 78 2.61 9.30 17.44
N GLU A 79 3.44 10.19 17.99
CA GLU A 79 2.98 11.49 18.53
C GLU A 79 2.30 12.37 17.48
N GLN A 80 2.58 12.13 16.19
CA GLN A 80 1.97 12.82 15.06
C GLN A 80 0.88 11.98 14.38
N HIS A 81 0.40 10.92 15.02
CA HIS A 81 -0.56 9.96 14.46
C HIS A 81 -0.07 9.33 13.13
N TYR A 82 1.23 9.16 13.01
CA TYR A 82 1.86 8.55 11.84
C TYR A 82 2.49 7.22 12.25
N LEU A 83 1.88 6.12 11.83
CA LEU A 83 2.36 4.77 12.06
C LEU A 83 3.32 4.34 10.95
N THR A 84 4.08 3.27 11.16
CA THR A 84 4.91 2.68 10.11
C THR A 84 4.85 1.16 10.12
N LEU A 85 4.92 0.56 8.96
CA LEU A 85 5.35 -0.83 8.83
C LEU A 85 6.87 -0.91 8.71
N GLY A 86 7.41 -2.10 8.89
CA GLY A 86 8.76 -2.42 8.44
C GLY A 86 8.76 -2.90 6.98
N GLY A 87 9.90 -3.31 6.50
CA GLY A 87 10.03 -3.92 5.19
C GLY A 87 10.98 -5.11 5.18
N MET A 88 10.90 -5.89 4.12
CA MET A 88 11.72 -7.08 3.92
C MET A 88 12.12 -7.19 2.44
N HIS A 89 13.18 -7.96 2.17
CA HIS A 89 13.59 -8.28 0.80
C HIS A 89 13.68 -9.80 0.61
N PRO A 90 13.23 -10.35 -0.54
CA PRO A 90 13.23 -11.81 -0.77
C PRO A 90 14.61 -12.46 -0.64
N ASP A 91 15.68 -11.76 -0.99
CA ASP A 91 17.06 -12.25 -0.91
C ASP A 91 17.72 -11.99 0.46
N PHE A 92 16.99 -11.48 1.45
CA PHE A 92 17.54 -11.28 2.79
C PHE A 92 17.42 -12.56 3.61
N GLU A 93 18.55 -13.19 3.92
CA GLU A 93 18.57 -14.51 4.61
C GLU A 93 18.11 -14.44 6.07
N GLY A 94 18.38 -13.33 6.78
CA GLY A 94 18.03 -13.13 8.20
C GLY A 94 16.55 -12.73 8.43
N TYR A 95 15.65 -13.05 7.52
CA TYR A 95 14.26 -12.57 7.55
C TYR A 95 13.47 -13.00 8.80
N ARG A 96 13.67 -14.21 9.34
CA ARG A 96 12.93 -14.69 10.54
C ARG A 96 13.31 -13.93 11.80
N GLU A 97 14.61 -13.66 11.99
CA GLU A 97 15.12 -12.85 13.10
C GLU A 97 14.67 -11.42 12.99
N GLU A 98 14.70 -10.86 11.78
CA GLU A 98 14.29 -9.49 11.54
C GLU A 98 12.78 -9.29 11.75
N LEU A 99 11.92 -10.23 11.32
CA LEU A 99 10.49 -10.18 11.59
C LEU A 99 10.19 -10.24 13.10
N ARG A 100 10.86 -11.12 13.86
CA ARG A 100 10.73 -11.14 15.32
C ARG A 100 11.21 -9.85 15.97
N PHE A 101 12.28 -9.28 15.45
CA PHE A 101 12.80 -8.00 15.93
C PHE A 101 11.80 -6.86 15.70
N LEU A 102 11.22 -6.74 14.51
CA LEU A 102 10.17 -5.77 14.20
C LEU A 102 8.97 -5.93 15.14
N LYS A 103 8.49 -7.16 15.31
CA LYS A 103 7.36 -7.47 16.20
C LYS A 103 7.65 -7.09 17.65
N ALA A 104 8.87 -7.34 18.15
CA ALA A 104 9.29 -6.99 19.51
C ALA A 104 9.42 -5.47 19.74
N HIS A 105 9.41 -4.66 18.69
CA HIS A 105 9.43 -3.20 18.74
C HIS A 105 8.12 -2.57 18.26
N ASP A 106 7.01 -3.30 18.41
CA ASP A 106 5.64 -2.85 18.12
C ASP A 106 5.40 -2.42 16.67
N ILE A 107 6.23 -2.89 15.73
CA ILE A 107 5.98 -2.70 14.30
C ILE A 107 4.94 -3.75 13.85
N PRO A 108 3.73 -3.33 13.43
CA PRO A 108 2.60 -4.24 13.30
C PRO A 108 2.65 -5.12 12.04
N GLY A 109 3.56 -4.85 11.11
CA GLY A 109 3.61 -5.58 9.85
C GLY A 109 4.76 -5.19 8.94
N ILE A 110 4.73 -5.70 7.72
CA ILE A 110 5.72 -5.41 6.68
C ILE A 110 5.06 -5.03 5.35
N LYS A 111 5.76 -4.20 4.56
CA LYS A 111 5.48 -3.96 3.14
C LYS A 111 6.43 -4.77 2.27
N LEU A 112 5.88 -5.46 1.28
CA LEU A 112 6.60 -6.09 0.17
C LEU A 112 6.21 -5.43 -1.14
N HIS A 113 7.17 -5.29 -2.05
CA HIS A 113 6.95 -4.66 -3.34
C HIS A 113 7.55 -5.51 -4.46
N PRO A 114 6.84 -6.56 -4.93
CA PRO A 114 7.37 -7.52 -5.91
C PRO A 114 8.04 -6.88 -7.12
N ALA A 115 7.45 -5.85 -7.72
CA ALA A 115 8.01 -5.17 -8.88
C ALA A 115 9.34 -4.45 -8.58
N ASN A 116 9.43 -3.69 -7.48
CA ASN A 116 10.66 -3.01 -7.09
C ASN A 116 11.76 -3.97 -6.60
N GLN A 117 11.37 -5.18 -6.22
CA GLN A 117 12.27 -6.26 -5.77
C GLN A 117 12.62 -7.22 -6.92
N ALA A 118 11.97 -7.05 -8.08
CA ALA A 118 12.14 -7.88 -9.29
C ALA A 118 11.96 -9.38 -8.99
N VAL A 119 10.98 -9.73 -8.14
CA VAL A 119 10.67 -11.11 -7.73
C VAL A 119 9.17 -11.31 -7.78
N ASP A 120 8.73 -12.37 -8.46
CA ASP A 120 7.31 -12.72 -8.52
C ASP A 120 6.74 -13.02 -7.13
N LEU A 121 5.49 -12.62 -6.90
CA LEU A 121 4.85 -12.76 -5.59
C LEU A 121 4.79 -14.22 -5.10
N ASP A 122 4.66 -15.16 -6.01
CA ASP A 122 4.61 -16.60 -5.72
C ASP A 122 5.98 -17.31 -5.80
N ASP A 123 7.08 -16.56 -5.90
CA ASP A 123 8.43 -17.11 -5.76
C ASP A 123 8.63 -17.65 -4.34
N PRO A 124 9.28 -18.83 -4.15
CA PRO A 124 9.53 -19.41 -2.83
C PRO A 124 10.21 -18.45 -1.84
N ARG A 125 11.06 -17.52 -2.30
CA ARG A 125 11.70 -16.50 -1.47
C ARG A 125 10.69 -15.50 -0.90
N MET A 126 9.64 -15.18 -1.64
CA MET A 126 8.57 -14.30 -1.22
C MET A 126 7.61 -15.04 -0.29
N LEU A 127 7.21 -16.27 -0.66
CA LEU A 127 6.30 -17.10 0.10
C LEU A 127 6.81 -17.37 1.52
N ARG A 128 8.09 -17.71 1.70
CA ARG A 128 8.70 -17.96 3.02
C ARG A 128 8.64 -16.76 3.97
N ILE A 129 8.71 -15.53 3.42
CA ILE A 129 8.61 -14.29 4.21
C ILE A 129 7.16 -14.04 4.62
N ILE A 130 6.22 -14.20 3.69
CA ILE A 130 4.79 -14.06 3.95
C ILE A 130 4.33 -15.07 5.01
N GLU A 131 4.76 -16.33 4.90
CA GLU A 131 4.48 -17.38 5.88
C GLU A 131 5.03 -17.02 7.26
N ALA A 132 6.31 -16.66 7.36
CA ALA A 132 6.94 -16.31 8.63
C ALA A 132 6.32 -15.05 9.29
N ALA A 133 5.91 -14.06 8.50
CA ALA A 133 5.19 -12.90 9.01
C ALA A 133 3.78 -13.28 9.50
N SER A 134 3.11 -14.20 8.80
CA SER A 134 1.79 -14.73 9.18
C SER A 134 1.83 -15.54 10.48
N GLU A 135 2.87 -16.36 10.70
CA GLU A 135 3.12 -17.08 11.95
C GLU A 135 3.25 -16.14 13.17
N LEU A 136 3.70 -14.89 12.95
CA LEU A 136 3.83 -13.85 13.96
C LEU A 136 2.59 -12.95 14.07
N ASP A 137 1.50 -13.26 13.39
CA ASP A 137 0.30 -12.42 13.28
C ASP A 137 0.63 -10.98 12.86
N MET A 138 1.55 -10.82 11.92
CA MET A 138 1.92 -9.53 11.35
C MET A 138 1.06 -9.21 10.13
N ILE A 139 0.79 -7.92 9.91
CA ILE A 139 0.18 -7.43 8.68
C ILE A 139 1.18 -7.59 7.54
N VAL A 140 0.75 -8.15 6.42
CA VAL A 140 1.55 -8.20 5.20
C VAL A 140 0.85 -7.39 4.12
N VAL A 141 1.45 -6.28 3.72
CA VAL A 141 0.96 -5.44 2.62
C VAL A 141 1.81 -5.70 1.39
N ILE A 142 1.19 -6.03 0.27
CA ILE A 142 1.89 -6.17 -1.01
C ILE A 142 1.38 -5.14 -2.03
N HIS A 143 2.29 -4.68 -2.91
CA HIS A 143 1.89 -4.04 -4.15
C HIS A 143 1.22 -5.08 -5.04
N ALA A 144 -0.03 -4.88 -5.44
CA ALA A 144 -0.80 -5.84 -6.24
C ALA A 144 -1.09 -5.28 -7.64
N GLY A 145 -0.91 -6.14 -8.64
CA GLY A 145 -1.10 -5.78 -10.04
C GLY A 145 0.16 -5.20 -10.70
N LEU A 146 -0.03 -4.59 -11.86
CA LEU A 146 1.05 -3.99 -12.63
C LEU A 146 1.57 -2.73 -11.95
N ASP A 147 2.89 -2.61 -11.84
CA ASP A 147 3.52 -1.36 -11.38
C ASP A 147 3.79 -0.43 -12.57
N PRO A 148 3.40 0.86 -12.50
CA PRO A 148 3.63 1.82 -13.59
C PRO A 148 5.11 2.05 -13.95
N THR A 149 6.03 1.73 -13.03
CA THR A 149 7.48 1.84 -13.29
C THR A 149 8.08 0.56 -13.88
N HIS A 150 7.33 -0.56 -13.86
CA HIS A 150 7.77 -1.89 -14.31
C HIS A 150 6.75 -2.52 -15.26
N THR A 151 6.36 -1.81 -16.30
CA THR A 151 5.25 -2.18 -17.20
C THR A 151 5.52 -3.43 -18.08
N GLN A 152 6.75 -3.92 -18.12
CA GLN A 152 7.13 -5.08 -18.95
C GLN A 152 6.76 -6.42 -18.31
N HIS A 153 6.60 -6.48 -16.99
CA HIS A 153 6.26 -7.69 -16.25
C HIS A 153 5.38 -7.35 -15.04
N ASN A 154 4.31 -8.13 -14.87
CA ASN A 154 3.45 -8.01 -13.69
C ASN A 154 3.88 -9.05 -12.64
N TYR A 155 4.59 -8.58 -11.63
CA TYR A 155 5.15 -9.39 -10.55
C TYR A 155 4.14 -9.82 -9.47
N ALA A 156 2.89 -9.35 -9.54
CA ALA A 156 1.84 -9.67 -8.56
C ALA A 156 0.48 -9.81 -9.27
N THR A 157 0.37 -10.81 -10.12
CA THR A 157 -0.86 -11.14 -10.85
C THR A 157 -1.92 -11.77 -9.93
N ILE A 158 -3.20 -11.73 -10.33
CA ILE A 158 -4.28 -12.39 -9.58
C ILE A 158 -4.01 -13.88 -9.35
N PRO A 159 -3.57 -14.68 -10.33
CA PRO A 159 -3.20 -16.08 -10.08
C PRO A 159 -2.12 -16.27 -9.02
N MET A 160 -1.07 -15.42 -8.99
CA MET A 160 -0.04 -15.46 -7.95
C MET A 160 -0.62 -15.12 -6.57
N ILE A 161 -1.50 -14.10 -6.49
CA ILE A 161 -2.20 -13.72 -5.26
C ILE A 161 -3.05 -14.88 -4.75
N LEU A 162 -3.84 -15.51 -5.61
CA LEU A 162 -4.69 -16.66 -5.26
C LEU A 162 -3.84 -17.83 -4.76
N ARG A 163 -2.67 -18.06 -5.34
CA ARG A 163 -1.72 -19.08 -4.87
C ARG A 163 -1.23 -18.79 -3.45
N VAL A 164 -0.86 -17.55 -3.13
CA VAL A 164 -0.49 -17.15 -1.75
C VAL A 164 -1.64 -17.41 -0.77
N ILE A 165 -2.87 -17.04 -1.17
CA ILE A 165 -4.06 -17.26 -0.33
C ILE A 165 -4.30 -18.76 -0.11
N GLU A 166 -4.15 -19.60 -1.13
CA GLU A 166 -4.36 -21.04 -1.04
C GLU A 166 -3.28 -21.75 -0.19
N GLU A 167 -2.01 -21.43 -0.43
CA GLU A 167 -0.88 -22.14 0.20
C GLU A 167 -0.62 -21.67 1.63
N ILE A 168 -0.71 -20.34 1.91
CA ILE A 168 -0.30 -19.76 3.20
C ILE A 168 -1.51 -19.34 4.05
N ARG A 169 -2.58 -18.82 3.42
CA ARG A 169 -3.76 -18.26 4.12
C ARG A 169 -3.40 -17.17 5.11
N PRO A 170 -2.69 -16.11 4.69
CA PRO A 170 -2.21 -15.09 5.63
C PRO A 170 -3.41 -14.38 6.28
N PRO A 171 -3.52 -14.32 7.62
CA PRO A 171 -4.72 -13.80 8.30
C PRO A 171 -4.91 -12.29 8.15
N ARG A 172 -3.81 -11.56 7.94
CA ARG A 172 -3.77 -10.09 7.87
C ARG A 172 -3.10 -9.63 6.57
N PHE A 173 -3.61 -10.15 5.43
CA PHE A 173 -3.06 -9.92 4.10
C PHE A 173 -3.76 -8.77 3.41
N VAL A 174 -3.02 -7.73 3.04
CA VAL A 174 -3.52 -6.51 2.40
C VAL A 174 -2.95 -6.41 0.99
N LEU A 175 -3.84 -6.31 0.03
CA LEU A 175 -3.52 -6.13 -1.37
C LEU A 175 -3.71 -4.64 -1.74
N ALA A 176 -2.62 -3.96 -2.03
CA ALA A 176 -2.67 -2.56 -2.43
C ALA A 176 -3.42 -2.37 -3.76
N HIS A 177 -3.89 -1.15 -4.02
CA HIS A 177 -4.50 -0.73 -5.28
C HIS A 177 -5.72 -1.56 -5.68
N LEU A 178 -6.64 -1.76 -4.72
CA LEU A 178 -7.83 -2.63 -4.86
C LEU A 178 -7.49 -4.03 -5.38
N GLY A 179 -6.31 -4.58 -4.99
CA GLY A 179 -5.90 -5.94 -5.33
C GLY A 179 -5.39 -6.14 -6.76
N GLY A 180 -5.26 -5.08 -7.55
CA GLY A 180 -4.75 -5.22 -8.92
C GLY A 180 -4.80 -3.92 -9.71
N PHE A 181 -3.82 -3.04 -9.51
CA PHE A 181 -3.78 -1.72 -10.15
C PHE A 181 -4.30 -1.71 -11.59
N SER A 182 -5.31 -0.87 -11.84
CA SER A 182 -5.91 -0.66 -13.16
C SER A 182 -6.63 -1.88 -13.80
N ASN A 183 -6.64 -3.06 -13.15
CA ASN A 183 -7.30 -4.28 -13.65
C ASN A 183 -8.51 -4.68 -12.79
N TRP A 184 -9.31 -3.71 -12.38
CA TRP A 184 -10.38 -3.91 -11.39
C TRP A 184 -11.51 -4.82 -11.87
N ALA A 185 -11.77 -4.91 -13.18
CA ALA A 185 -12.76 -5.85 -13.71
C ALA A 185 -12.37 -7.32 -13.45
N ALA A 186 -11.09 -7.65 -13.59
CA ALA A 186 -10.59 -8.98 -13.25
C ALA A 186 -10.59 -9.22 -11.74
N VAL A 187 -10.18 -8.22 -10.95
CA VAL A 187 -10.26 -8.27 -9.48
C VAL A 187 -11.69 -8.51 -9.01
N GLU A 188 -12.66 -7.77 -9.55
CA GLU A 188 -14.07 -7.96 -9.21
C GLU A 188 -14.54 -9.40 -9.48
N LYS A 189 -14.12 -9.97 -10.62
CA LYS A 189 -14.52 -11.29 -11.04
C LYS A 189 -13.86 -12.43 -10.25
N GLU A 190 -12.54 -12.30 -9.96
CA GLU A 190 -11.69 -13.42 -9.56
C GLU A 190 -11.21 -13.34 -8.11
N LEU A 191 -11.13 -12.11 -7.54
CA LEU A 191 -10.55 -11.89 -6.22
C LEU A 191 -11.56 -11.37 -5.19
N CYS A 192 -12.62 -10.66 -5.61
CA CYS A 192 -13.62 -10.15 -4.68
C CYS A 192 -14.30 -11.27 -3.92
N GLY A 193 -14.36 -11.15 -2.57
CA GLY A 193 -14.86 -12.18 -1.66
C GLY A 193 -13.77 -13.06 -1.05
N ALA A 194 -12.53 -12.99 -1.55
CA ALA A 194 -11.40 -13.66 -0.93
C ALA A 194 -11.13 -13.12 0.49
N PRO A 195 -10.55 -13.94 1.41
CA PRO A 195 -10.31 -13.54 2.80
C PRO A 195 -9.07 -12.65 2.95
N VAL A 196 -9.04 -11.53 2.24
CA VAL A 196 -7.95 -10.55 2.22
C VAL A 196 -8.50 -9.15 2.42
N PHE A 197 -7.64 -8.18 2.74
CA PHE A 197 -7.98 -6.77 2.72
C PHE A 197 -7.57 -6.15 1.38
N LEU A 198 -8.32 -5.15 0.92
CA LEU A 198 -7.98 -4.32 -0.24
C LEU A 198 -7.82 -2.87 0.21
N ASP A 199 -6.76 -2.17 -0.19
CA ASP A 199 -6.70 -0.72 0.01
C ASP A 199 -7.11 0.05 -1.24
N THR A 200 -7.55 1.30 -1.06
CA THR A 200 -8.05 2.14 -2.15
C THR A 200 -6.97 2.98 -2.83
N ALA A 201 -5.71 2.76 -2.52
CA ALA A 201 -4.59 3.52 -3.06
C ALA A 201 -4.64 3.57 -4.60
N LEU A 202 -4.51 4.78 -5.16
CA LEU A 202 -4.60 5.09 -6.58
C LEU A 202 -5.96 4.80 -7.26
N ALA A 203 -6.95 4.22 -6.56
CA ALA A 203 -8.24 3.89 -7.18
C ALA A 203 -8.97 5.11 -7.74
N PHE A 204 -8.81 6.27 -7.10
CA PHE A 204 -9.45 7.53 -7.49
C PHE A 204 -8.52 8.48 -8.28
N SER A 205 -7.35 8.01 -8.69
CA SER A 205 -6.31 8.85 -9.27
C SER A 205 -5.99 8.45 -10.71
N ARG A 206 -5.60 9.46 -11.52
CA ARG A 206 -5.02 9.22 -12.84
C ARG A 206 -3.51 9.09 -12.70
N VAL A 207 -2.98 7.94 -13.04
CA VAL A 207 -1.55 7.64 -12.96
C VAL A 207 -0.99 7.40 -14.35
N PHE A 208 0.18 7.92 -14.65
CA PHE A 208 0.88 7.62 -15.89
C PHE A 208 1.22 6.12 -15.94
N VAL A 209 0.91 5.46 -17.05
CA VAL A 209 1.15 4.02 -17.23
C VAL A 209 2.18 3.76 -18.33
N SER A 210 2.08 4.44 -19.47
CA SER A 210 2.93 4.18 -20.64
C SER A 210 2.91 5.35 -21.62
N LEU A 211 3.63 5.18 -22.71
CA LEU A 211 3.45 5.96 -23.94
C LEU A 211 2.70 5.13 -24.98
N ASP A 212 1.83 5.76 -25.75
CA ASP A 212 1.24 5.13 -26.94
C ASP A 212 2.26 5.00 -28.09
N GLY A 213 1.85 4.36 -29.19
CA GLY A 213 2.68 4.20 -30.38
C GLY A 213 3.11 5.50 -31.07
N GLN A 214 2.57 6.66 -30.66
CA GLN A 214 2.90 7.99 -31.15
C GLN A 214 3.70 8.81 -30.13
N GLY A 215 3.99 8.24 -28.95
CA GLY A 215 4.75 8.88 -27.89
C GLY A 215 3.93 9.77 -26.95
N HIS A 216 2.58 9.70 -27.01
CA HIS A 216 1.73 10.43 -26.08
C HIS A 216 1.55 9.65 -24.76
N PRO A 217 1.42 10.36 -23.61
CA PRO A 217 1.24 9.72 -22.33
C PRO A 217 -0.13 9.04 -22.21
N VAL A 218 -0.11 7.77 -21.81
CA VAL A 218 -1.30 6.98 -21.44
C VAL A 218 -1.41 6.96 -19.92
N TYR A 219 -2.60 7.28 -19.43
CA TYR A 219 -2.90 7.29 -18.00
C TYR A 219 -3.94 6.22 -17.65
N SER A 220 -3.81 5.62 -16.46
CA SER A 220 -4.91 4.86 -15.86
C SER A 220 -6.13 5.76 -15.71
N GLN A 221 -7.31 5.19 -15.74
CA GLN A 221 -8.52 5.94 -15.38
C GLN A 221 -8.88 5.61 -13.92
N PRO A 222 -9.39 6.58 -13.15
CA PRO A 222 -10.02 6.28 -11.86
C PRO A 222 -11.10 5.22 -12.04
N ILE A 223 -11.35 4.43 -11.01
CA ILE A 223 -12.48 3.50 -11.01
C ILE A 223 -13.79 4.31 -11.02
N GLU A 224 -14.76 3.87 -11.81
CA GLU A 224 -16.09 4.47 -11.82
C GLU A 224 -16.81 4.23 -10.48
N ASP A 225 -17.56 5.24 -9.99
CA ASP A 225 -18.18 5.23 -8.66
C ASP A 225 -19.07 3.99 -8.44
N GLU A 226 -19.91 3.61 -9.44
CA GLU A 226 -20.76 2.43 -9.35
C GLU A 226 -19.96 1.12 -9.35
N ALA A 227 -18.88 1.06 -10.11
CA ALA A 227 -17.99 -0.10 -10.13
C ALA A 227 -17.29 -0.28 -8.79
N PHE A 228 -16.78 0.82 -8.20
CA PHE A 228 -16.18 0.79 -6.86
C PHE A 228 -17.16 0.28 -5.81
N VAL A 229 -18.37 0.86 -5.74
CA VAL A 229 -19.40 0.46 -4.77
C VAL A 229 -19.77 -1.01 -4.93
N ARG A 230 -19.93 -1.47 -6.15
CA ARG A 230 -20.26 -2.88 -6.46
C ARG A 230 -19.12 -3.83 -6.03
N MET A 231 -17.87 -3.47 -6.33
CA MET A 231 -16.70 -4.26 -5.92
C MET A 231 -16.59 -4.35 -4.40
N VAL A 232 -16.67 -3.21 -3.70
CA VAL A 232 -16.58 -3.14 -2.24
C VAL A 232 -17.66 -3.99 -1.58
N ARG A 233 -18.91 -3.90 -2.04
CA ARG A 233 -20.02 -4.69 -1.47
C ARG A 233 -19.87 -6.17 -1.78
N ARG A 234 -19.35 -6.53 -2.97
CA ARG A 234 -19.06 -7.92 -3.32
C ARG A 234 -17.89 -8.50 -2.52
N HIS A 235 -16.85 -7.68 -2.25
CA HIS A 235 -15.68 -8.11 -1.47
C HIS A 235 -16.01 -8.24 0.02
N GLY A 236 -16.83 -7.35 0.54
CA GLY A 236 -17.13 -7.15 1.97
C GLY A 236 -16.54 -5.83 2.45
N VAL A 237 -17.42 -4.91 2.82
CA VAL A 237 -17.05 -3.53 3.25
C VAL A 237 -16.06 -3.56 4.40
N GLU A 238 -16.15 -4.55 5.28
CA GLU A 238 -15.29 -4.74 6.46
C GLU A 238 -13.83 -5.10 6.13
N ARG A 239 -13.53 -5.37 4.87
CA ARG A 239 -12.17 -5.71 4.39
C ARG A 239 -11.62 -4.72 3.38
N VAL A 240 -12.18 -3.51 3.31
CA VAL A 240 -11.65 -2.43 2.46
C VAL A 240 -11.09 -1.32 3.34
N LEU A 241 -9.88 -0.88 3.04
CA LEU A 241 -9.11 0.12 3.78
C LEU A 241 -8.95 1.37 2.91
N PHE A 242 -9.19 2.55 3.48
CA PHE A 242 -8.88 3.79 2.79
C PHE A 242 -7.36 3.97 2.72
N GLY A 243 -6.83 4.16 1.53
CA GLY A 243 -5.43 4.48 1.27
C GLY A 243 -5.32 5.40 0.06
N THR A 244 -4.34 6.29 0.05
CA THR A 244 -4.18 7.28 -1.02
C THR A 244 -3.02 6.98 -1.95
N ASP A 245 -1.94 6.42 -1.44
CA ASP A 245 -0.62 6.34 -2.10
C ASP A 245 0.09 7.70 -2.19
N SER A 246 -0.16 8.59 -1.20
CA SER A 246 0.63 9.83 -1.11
C SER A 246 2.15 9.49 -1.04
N PRO A 247 3.02 10.14 -1.82
CA PRO A 247 2.84 11.41 -2.55
C PRO A 247 2.29 11.28 -3.98
N TRP A 248 1.98 10.08 -4.47
CA TRP A 248 1.57 9.85 -5.87
C TRP A 248 0.11 10.20 -6.16
N ALA A 249 -0.70 10.38 -5.11
CA ALA A 249 -2.05 10.90 -5.22
C ALA A 249 -2.29 12.07 -4.26
N ASP A 250 -3.27 12.91 -4.62
CA ASP A 250 -3.75 14.02 -3.79
C ASP A 250 -4.68 13.48 -2.70
N GLN A 251 -4.23 13.51 -1.44
CA GLN A 251 -4.98 13.03 -0.28
C GLN A 251 -6.36 13.69 -0.18
N ARG A 252 -6.43 15.02 -0.39
CA ARG A 252 -7.70 15.76 -0.33
C ARG A 252 -8.67 15.30 -1.41
N ALA A 253 -8.19 15.13 -2.64
CA ALA A 253 -9.02 14.64 -3.74
C ALA A 253 -9.50 13.20 -3.48
N CYS A 254 -8.67 12.32 -2.92
CA CYS A 254 -9.06 10.96 -2.55
C CYS A 254 -10.15 10.94 -1.46
N VAL A 255 -10.01 11.74 -0.40
CA VAL A 255 -11.04 11.89 0.63
C VAL A 255 -12.36 12.40 0.04
N GLN A 256 -12.32 13.43 -0.78
CA GLN A 256 -13.51 13.97 -1.44
C GLN A 256 -14.17 12.94 -2.36
N SER A 257 -13.39 12.14 -3.07
CA SER A 257 -13.91 11.05 -3.90
C SER A 257 -14.64 10.00 -3.05
N MET A 258 -14.02 9.56 -1.96
CA MET A 258 -14.66 8.63 -1.03
C MET A 258 -15.97 9.17 -0.43
N GLN A 259 -15.98 10.46 -0.05
CA GLN A 259 -17.14 11.09 0.58
C GLN A 259 -18.34 11.21 -0.36
N ARG A 260 -18.13 11.45 -1.67
CA ARG A 260 -19.23 11.61 -2.65
C ARG A 260 -19.80 10.30 -3.18
N LEU A 261 -19.15 9.14 -2.91
CA LEU A 261 -19.67 7.85 -3.35
C LEU A 261 -21.11 7.59 -2.87
N PRO A 262 -21.95 6.93 -3.67
CA PRO A 262 -23.31 6.55 -3.29
C PRO A 262 -23.32 5.34 -2.32
N MET A 263 -22.70 5.55 -1.16
CA MET A 263 -22.59 4.59 -0.06
C MET A 263 -23.22 5.18 1.20
N THR A 264 -23.65 4.33 2.13
CA THR A 264 -24.14 4.77 3.43
C THR A 264 -22.99 5.34 4.28
N ASP A 265 -23.32 6.22 5.24
CA ASP A 265 -22.33 6.79 6.16
C ASP A 265 -21.61 5.70 6.96
N ALA A 266 -22.32 4.63 7.34
CA ALA A 266 -21.73 3.49 8.03
C ALA A 266 -20.71 2.71 7.16
N GLU A 267 -20.98 2.52 5.86
CA GLU A 267 -20.03 1.90 4.93
C GLU A 267 -18.78 2.78 4.79
N LYS A 268 -18.98 4.10 4.62
CA LYS A 268 -17.87 5.07 4.51
C LYS A 268 -17.01 5.11 5.77
N GLU A 269 -17.63 5.14 6.95
CA GLU A 269 -16.93 5.16 8.23
C GLU A 269 -16.09 3.89 8.43
N ARG A 270 -16.61 2.72 8.03
CA ARG A 270 -15.84 1.48 8.05
C ARG A 270 -14.58 1.58 7.21
N ILE A 271 -14.69 2.02 5.97
CA ILE A 271 -13.56 2.11 5.02
C ILE A 271 -12.58 3.20 5.46
N LEU A 272 -13.09 4.37 5.82
CA LEU A 272 -12.25 5.53 6.17
C LEU A 272 -11.51 5.36 7.50
N TRP A 273 -12.05 4.54 8.43
CA TRP A 273 -11.50 4.46 9.77
C TRP A 273 -11.54 3.05 10.38
N GLN A 274 -12.73 2.49 10.61
CA GLN A 274 -12.92 1.37 11.53
C GLN A 274 -12.11 0.12 11.14
N ASN A 275 -12.06 -0.20 9.86
CA ASN A 275 -11.35 -1.40 9.38
C ASN A 275 -9.83 -1.28 9.61
N ALA A 276 -9.26 -0.13 9.27
CA ALA A 276 -7.83 0.12 9.46
C ALA A 276 -7.46 0.23 10.95
N ALA A 277 -8.29 0.93 11.74
CA ALA A 277 -8.10 1.04 13.19
C ALA A 277 -8.15 -0.34 13.88
N GLY A 278 -9.11 -1.18 13.49
CA GLY A 278 -9.20 -2.57 13.97
C GLY A 278 -7.97 -3.41 13.57
N LEU A 279 -7.52 -3.28 12.32
CA LEU A 279 -6.35 -4.02 11.81
C LEU A 279 -5.05 -3.57 12.51
N LEU A 280 -4.92 -2.29 12.84
CA LEU A 280 -3.73 -1.70 13.50
C LEU A 280 -3.86 -1.65 15.03
N HIS A 281 -4.98 -2.11 15.62
CA HIS A 281 -5.26 -2.05 17.06
C HIS A 281 -5.21 -0.62 17.63
N ILE A 282 -5.67 0.37 16.85
CA ILE A 282 -5.85 1.76 17.32
C ILE A 282 -7.23 1.87 17.99
N VAL A 283 -7.25 2.37 19.24
CA VAL A 283 -8.46 2.52 20.06
C VAL A 283 -9.02 3.93 19.95
#